data_345d2402d0ec20dac9cd2ebc6ee94b07
#
_entry.id   345d2402d0ec20dac9cd2ebc6ee94b07
#
_cell.length_a   1.000
_cell.length_b   1.000
_cell.length_c   1.000
_cell.angle_alpha   90.00
_cell.angle_beta   90.00
_cell.angle_gamma   90.00
#
_symmetry.space_group_name_H-M   'P 1'
#
loop_
_entity.id
_entity.type
_entity.pdbx_description
1 polymer ?
#
loop_
_entity_poly.entity_id
_entity_poly.type
_entity_poly.pdbx_seq_one_letter_code
_entity_poly.pdbx_strand_id
1 'polypeptide(L)'
;AFLVRAYGMNIFHAGDLNLWHWRQESTLREIEAAENAFYEAIEPIKGERIDVCMFPVDPRQGLMYDAGANHFILTMKPRVFIPMHWQERPEVAIDFARRARTPNTEVLALTKPGVVANLTFHDQLLDIHIIEPPKDFGELPIAPARRVEPQMPESDDPFADTDLPVDIE
;
A
#
# COMPACT_ATOMS: atom_id res chain seq x y z
N ALA A 1 0.73 -7.63 2.15
CA ALA A 1 -0.67 -7.30 1.83
C ALA A 1 -1.62 -7.87 2.87
N PHE A 2 -2.78 -7.26 3.04
CA PHE A 2 -3.79 -7.66 4.03
C PHE A 2 -5.17 -7.63 3.39
N LEU A 3 -5.97 -8.67 3.61
CA LEU A 3 -7.40 -8.68 3.32
C LEU A 3 -8.15 -8.66 4.67
N VAL A 4 -8.74 -7.52 4.99
CA VAL A 4 -9.50 -7.30 6.22
C VAL A 4 -10.99 -7.48 5.94
N ARG A 5 -11.64 -8.31 6.74
CA ARG A 5 -13.09 -8.52 6.70
C ARG A 5 -13.72 -7.90 7.94
N ALA A 6 -14.48 -6.82 7.75
CA ALA A 6 -15.11 -6.10 8.85
C ALA A 6 -16.46 -5.52 8.41
N TYR A 7 -17.47 -5.62 9.26
CA TYR A 7 -18.80 -5.05 9.02
C TYR A 7 -19.44 -5.43 7.68
N GLY A 8 -19.19 -6.67 7.21
CA GLY A 8 -19.69 -7.17 5.92
C GLY A 8 -18.92 -6.65 4.70
N MET A 9 -17.85 -5.90 4.88
CA MET A 9 -16.97 -5.41 3.81
C MET A 9 -15.64 -6.15 3.79
N ASN A 10 -15.07 -6.28 2.59
CA ASN A 10 -13.73 -6.77 2.36
C ASN A 10 -12.84 -5.62 1.90
N ILE A 11 -11.83 -5.31 2.70
CA ILE A 11 -10.88 -4.21 2.46
C ILE A 11 -9.51 -4.84 2.19
N PHE A 12 -8.96 -4.60 1.01
CA PHE A 12 -7.62 -5.04 0.65
C PHE A 12 -6.63 -3.88 0.74
N HIS A 13 -5.57 -4.07 1.50
CA HIS A 13 -4.44 -3.14 1.56
C HIS A 13 -3.18 -3.86 1.07
N ALA A 14 -2.68 -3.43 -0.06
CA ALA A 14 -1.53 -4.08 -0.70
C ALA A 14 -0.23 -3.94 0.12
N GLY A 15 -0.12 -2.92 0.99
CA GLY A 15 1.19 -2.55 1.54
C GLY A 15 2.13 -2.20 0.40
N ASP A 16 3.31 -2.81 0.39
CA ASP A 16 4.29 -2.65 -0.67
C ASP A 16 4.15 -3.69 -1.79
N LEU A 17 3.08 -4.52 -1.78
CA LEU A 17 2.84 -5.46 -2.88
C LEU A 17 2.56 -4.70 -4.16
N ASN A 18 3.39 -4.92 -5.17
CA ASN A 18 3.25 -4.36 -6.51
C ASN A 18 4.03 -5.22 -7.50
N LEU A 19 3.87 -4.94 -8.79
CA LEU A 19 4.69 -5.52 -9.84
C LEU A 19 6.02 -4.76 -9.91
N TRP A 20 6.96 -5.12 -9.03
CA TRP A 20 8.24 -4.43 -8.88
C TRP A 20 9.25 -4.88 -9.93
N HIS A 21 9.31 -4.19 -11.07
CA HIS A 21 10.44 -4.24 -11.97
C HIS A 21 10.62 -2.92 -12.73
N TRP A 22 11.86 -2.63 -13.09
CA TRP A 22 12.25 -1.45 -13.86
C TRP A 22 12.62 -1.91 -15.26
N ARG A 23 11.67 -1.82 -16.18
CA ARG A 23 11.78 -2.43 -17.52
C ARG A 23 13.04 -2.04 -18.29
N GLN A 24 13.61 -0.85 -18.01
CA GLN A 24 14.81 -0.37 -18.67
C GLN A 24 16.11 -0.85 -18.02
N GLU A 25 16.07 -1.32 -16.78
CA GLU A 25 17.22 -1.68 -15.96
C GLU A 25 17.24 -3.19 -15.64
N SER A 26 16.08 -3.84 -15.66
CA SER A 26 15.94 -5.25 -15.32
C SER A 26 16.19 -6.14 -16.53
N THR A 27 16.86 -7.26 -16.29
CA THR A 27 16.97 -8.35 -17.27
C THR A 27 15.63 -9.04 -17.46
N LEU A 28 15.46 -9.74 -18.60
CA LEU A 28 14.23 -10.50 -18.86
C LEU A 28 13.91 -11.51 -17.75
N ARG A 29 14.94 -12.16 -17.18
CA ARG A 29 14.78 -13.10 -16.07
C ARG A 29 14.28 -12.44 -14.79
N GLU A 30 14.75 -11.25 -14.49
CA GLU A 30 14.29 -10.46 -13.33
C GLU A 30 12.87 -9.97 -13.50
N ILE A 31 12.50 -9.55 -14.71
CA ILE A 31 11.12 -9.18 -15.06
C ILE A 31 10.19 -10.37 -14.86
N GLU A 32 10.51 -11.52 -15.46
CA GLU A 32 9.71 -12.75 -15.35
C GLU A 32 9.57 -13.21 -13.89
N ALA A 33 10.66 -13.15 -13.10
CA ALA A 33 10.63 -13.49 -11.69
C ALA A 33 9.73 -12.54 -10.87
N ALA A 34 9.78 -11.24 -11.14
CA ALA A 34 8.95 -10.25 -10.47
C ALA A 34 7.46 -10.41 -10.83
N GLU A 35 7.16 -10.67 -12.10
CA GLU A 35 5.79 -10.95 -12.57
C GLU A 35 5.22 -12.21 -11.90
N ASN A 36 5.97 -13.32 -11.90
CA ASN A 36 5.55 -14.56 -11.27
C ASN A 36 5.31 -14.38 -9.77
N ALA A 37 6.23 -13.72 -9.05
CA ALA A 37 6.08 -13.45 -7.63
C ALA A 37 4.84 -12.59 -7.32
N PHE A 38 4.55 -11.60 -8.16
CA PHE A 38 3.36 -10.77 -8.04
C PHE A 38 2.08 -11.58 -8.27
N TYR A 39 2.01 -12.39 -9.34
CA TYR A 39 0.84 -13.21 -9.65
C TYR A 39 0.58 -14.27 -8.58
N GLU A 40 1.63 -14.93 -8.09
CA GLU A 40 1.55 -15.87 -6.98
C GLU A 40 1.02 -15.21 -5.70
N ALA A 41 1.45 -13.97 -5.42
CA ALA A 41 1.02 -13.23 -4.23
C ALA A 41 -0.46 -12.84 -4.24
N ILE A 42 -1.05 -12.60 -5.42
CA ILE A 42 -2.48 -12.23 -5.55
C ILE A 42 -3.40 -13.42 -5.81
N GLU A 43 -2.88 -14.59 -6.21
CA GLU A 43 -3.69 -15.77 -6.51
C GLU A 43 -4.60 -16.21 -5.36
N PRO A 44 -4.17 -16.19 -4.06
CA PRO A 44 -5.03 -16.59 -2.95
C PRO A 44 -6.29 -15.76 -2.74
N ILE A 45 -6.34 -14.54 -3.30
CA ILE A 45 -7.50 -13.64 -3.18
C ILE A 45 -8.30 -13.53 -4.48
N LYS A 46 -7.93 -14.32 -5.50
CA LYS A 46 -8.64 -14.34 -6.77
C LYS A 46 -10.05 -14.88 -6.60
N GLY A 47 -11.03 -14.14 -7.10
CA GLY A 47 -12.46 -14.45 -6.92
C GLY A 47 -13.05 -13.95 -5.61
N GLU A 48 -12.26 -13.41 -4.68
CA GLU A 48 -12.80 -12.72 -3.51
C GLU A 48 -13.48 -11.40 -3.93
N ARG A 49 -14.60 -11.10 -3.28
CA ARG A 49 -15.19 -9.76 -3.41
C ARG A 49 -14.30 -8.77 -2.67
N ILE A 50 -13.88 -7.72 -3.34
CA ILE A 50 -13.12 -6.62 -2.73
C ILE A 50 -13.96 -5.34 -2.84
N ASP A 51 -14.37 -4.81 -1.70
CA ASP A 51 -15.16 -3.58 -1.67
C ASP A 51 -14.28 -2.34 -1.77
N VAL A 52 -13.15 -2.34 -1.05
CA VAL A 52 -12.17 -1.26 -1.09
C VAL A 52 -10.76 -1.84 -1.26
N CYS A 53 -9.99 -1.27 -2.16
CA CYS A 53 -8.60 -1.64 -2.40
C CYS A 53 -7.70 -0.41 -2.27
N MET A 54 -6.64 -0.50 -1.49
CA MET A 54 -5.54 0.46 -1.43
C MET A 54 -4.30 -0.19 -2.03
N PHE A 55 -3.76 0.41 -3.12
CA PHE A 55 -2.72 -0.25 -3.91
C PHE A 55 -1.68 0.74 -4.46
N PRO A 56 -0.38 0.34 -4.53
CA PRO A 56 0.67 1.21 -5.04
C PRO A 56 0.52 1.61 -6.51
N VAL A 57 0.70 2.91 -6.76
CA VAL A 57 0.89 3.52 -8.07
C VAL A 57 2.13 4.38 -7.94
N ASP A 58 3.30 3.79 -8.17
CA ASP A 58 4.57 4.36 -7.74
C ASP A 58 5.40 4.92 -8.90
N PRO A 59 5.54 6.25 -8.99
CA PRO A 59 6.25 6.90 -10.11
C PRO A 59 7.74 6.54 -10.20
N ARG A 60 8.33 5.95 -9.14
CA ARG A 60 9.73 5.48 -9.19
C ARG A 60 9.94 4.35 -10.18
N GLN A 61 8.89 3.62 -10.54
CA GLN A 61 8.94 2.55 -11.55
C GLN A 61 8.96 3.07 -13.01
N GLY A 62 9.02 4.38 -13.22
CA GLY A 62 9.03 4.97 -14.55
C GLY A 62 7.81 4.58 -15.37
N LEU A 63 8.01 3.98 -16.56
CA LEU A 63 6.92 3.57 -17.45
C LEU A 63 6.02 2.46 -16.91
N MET A 64 6.46 1.74 -15.87
CA MET A 64 5.71 0.62 -15.28
C MET A 64 4.93 1.01 -14.03
N TYR A 65 4.87 2.30 -13.70
CA TYR A 65 4.36 2.84 -12.44
C TYR A 65 2.92 2.41 -12.09
N ASP A 66 2.12 2.07 -13.08
CA ASP A 66 0.71 1.69 -12.93
C ASP A 66 0.41 0.25 -13.41
N ALA A 67 1.41 -0.51 -13.83
CA ALA A 67 1.21 -1.83 -14.43
C ALA A 67 0.59 -2.82 -13.44
N GLY A 68 1.11 -2.92 -12.22
CA GLY A 68 0.54 -3.78 -11.17
C GLY A 68 -0.87 -3.35 -10.76
N ALA A 69 -1.11 -2.06 -10.62
CA ALA A 69 -2.42 -1.50 -10.30
C ALA A 69 -3.47 -1.79 -11.38
N ASN A 70 -3.12 -1.58 -12.66
CA ASN A 70 -4.00 -1.90 -13.79
C ASN A 70 -4.31 -3.41 -13.85
N HIS A 71 -3.30 -4.26 -13.69
CA HIS A 71 -3.51 -5.70 -13.63
C HIS A 71 -4.47 -6.09 -12.50
N PHE A 72 -4.27 -5.52 -11.30
CA PHE A 72 -5.12 -5.78 -10.14
C PHE A 72 -6.57 -5.36 -10.38
N ILE A 73 -6.80 -4.15 -10.91
CA ILE A 73 -8.15 -3.67 -11.25
C ILE A 73 -8.85 -4.60 -12.24
N LEU A 74 -8.17 -5.02 -13.30
CA LEU A 74 -8.75 -5.85 -14.35
C LEU A 74 -9.05 -7.28 -13.87
N THR A 75 -8.22 -7.81 -12.98
CA THR A 75 -8.33 -9.19 -12.49
C THR A 75 -9.24 -9.31 -11.29
N MET A 76 -9.07 -8.45 -10.28
CA MET A 76 -9.79 -8.52 -9.00
C MET A 76 -11.07 -7.68 -8.98
N LYS A 77 -11.18 -6.67 -9.84
CA LYS A 77 -12.35 -5.80 -10.00
C LYS A 77 -12.88 -5.24 -8.68
N PRO A 78 -12.03 -4.59 -7.86
CA PRO A 78 -12.49 -3.98 -6.61
C PRO A 78 -13.55 -2.92 -6.92
N ARG A 79 -14.54 -2.74 -6.03
CA ARG A 79 -15.57 -1.71 -6.22
C ARG A 79 -14.99 -0.30 -6.12
N VAL A 80 -14.10 -0.09 -5.16
CA VAL A 80 -13.33 1.16 -4.99
C VAL A 80 -11.85 0.84 -4.98
N PHE A 81 -11.08 1.60 -5.75
CA PHE A 81 -9.62 1.53 -5.78
C PHE A 81 -9.03 2.88 -5.37
N ILE A 82 -8.11 2.87 -4.42
CA ILE A 82 -7.43 4.06 -3.89
C ILE A 82 -5.93 3.92 -4.17
N PRO A 83 -5.38 4.70 -5.13
CA PRO A 83 -3.95 4.70 -5.39
C PRO A 83 -3.17 5.26 -4.20
N MET A 84 -2.09 4.59 -3.82
CA MET A 84 -1.13 5.03 -2.81
C MET A 84 0.29 4.94 -3.34
N HIS A 85 1.33 5.26 -2.55
CA HIS A 85 2.75 5.26 -2.95
C HIS A 85 3.11 6.26 -4.06
N TRP A 86 2.25 7.20 -4.38
CA TRP A 86 2.54 8.23 -5.40
C TRP A 86 3.58 9.25 -4.94
N GLN A 87 4.17 9.05 -3.74
CA GLN A 87 5.21 9.88 -3.13
C GLN A 87 4.74 11.34 -2.98
N GLU A 88 5.59 12.30 -3.33
CA GLU A 88 5.26 13.74 -3.37
C GLU A 88 4.66 14.19 -4.72
N ARG A 89 4.09 13.24 -5.49
CA ARG A 89 3.58 13.46 -6.85
C ARG A 89 2.08 13.15 -6.95
N PRO A 90 1.22 13.97 -6.32
CA PRO A 90 -0.23 13.74 -6.31
C PRO A 90 -0.86 13.71 -7.72
N GLU A 91 -0.24 14.40 -8.68
CA GLU A 91 -0.67 14.35 -10.08
C GLU A 91 -0.68 12.93 -10.68
N VAL A 92 0.23 12.06 -10.22
CA VAL A 92 0.30 10.66 -10.67
C VAL A 92 -0.96 9.90 -10.27
N ALA A 93 -1.41 10.04 -9.01
CA ALA A 93 -2.63 9.41 -8.54
C ALA A 93 -3.87 9.97 -9.25
N ILE A 94 -3.91 11.30 -9.48
CA ILE A 94 -5.01 11.96 -10.17
C ILE A 94 -5.11 11.50 -11.63
N ASP A 95 -3.99 11.44 -12.35
CA ASP A 95 -3.96 11.00 -13.74
C ASP A 95 -4.26 9.50 -13.87
N PHE A 96 -3.79 8.70 -12.93
CA PHE A 96 -4.16 7.29 -12.85
C PHE A 96 -5.67 7.13 -12.66
N ALA A 97 -6.27 7.84 -11.70
CA ALA A 97 -7.71 7.76 -11.43
C ALA A 97 -8.58 8.11 -12.65
N ARG A 98 -8.14 9.06 -13.47
CA ARG A 98 -8.85 9.43 -14.71
C ARG A 98 -8.85 8.32 -15.76
N ARG A 99 -7.78 7.53 -15.83
CA ARG A 99 -7.56 6.53 -16.89
C ARG A 99 -7.97 5.12 -16.51
N ALA A 100 -7.84 4.77 -15.23
CA ALA A 100 -7.99 3.39 -14.76
C ALA A 100 -9.43 3.01 -14.36
N ARG A 101 -10.36 3.97 -14.37
CA ARG A 101 -11.78 3.70 -14.08
C ARG A 101 -12.37 2.67 -15.03
N THR A 102 -13.13 1.72 -14.49
CA THR A 102 -13.85 0.71 -15.25
C THR A 102 -15.33 0.70 -14.84
N PRO A 103 -16.20 0.00 -15.58
CA PRO A 103 -17.62 -0.15 -15.16
C PRO A 103 -17.79 -0.81 -13.78
N ASN A 104 -16.79 -1.57 -13.30
CA ASN A 104 -16.85 -2.30 -12.04
C ASN A 104 -16.01 -1.66 -10.92
N THR A 105 -15.15 -0.69 -11.25
CA THR A 105 -14.19 -0.11 -10.32
C THR A 105 -14.21 1.41 -10.42
N GLU A 106 -14.55 2.07 -9.32
CA GLU A 106 -14.34 3.50 -9.14
C GLU A 106 -12.96 3.74 -8.57
N VAL A 107 -12.20 4.70 -9.12
CA VAL A 107 -10.84 5.02 -8.67
C VAL A 107 -10.83 6.40 -8.01
N LEU A 108 -10.43 6.44 -6.73
CA LEU A 108 -10.43 7.65 -5.90
C LEU A 108 -9.02 8.11 -5.58
N ALA A 109 -8.58 9.23 -6.16
CA ALA A 109 -7.30 9.84 -5.82
C ALA A 109 -7.44 10.76 -4.58
N LEU A 110 -7.22 10.19 -3.39
CA LEU A 110 -7.24 10.94 -2.11
C LEU A 110 -5.85 11.51 -1.85
N THR A 111 -5.55 12.66 -2.45
CA THR A 111 -4.17 13.20 -2.50
C THR A 111 -3.89 14.36 -1.53
N LYS A 112 -4.88 14.84 -0.82
CA LYS A 112 -4.72 15.91 0.17
C LYS A 112 -4.86 15.36 1.59
N PRO A 113 -3.99 15.76 2.53
CA PRO A 113 -4.18 15.43 3.95
C PRO A 113 -5.56 15.88 4.45
N GLY A 114 -6.21 15.03 5.25
CA GLY A 114 -7.51 15.35 5.86
C GLY A 114 -8.73 15.20 4.96
N VAL A 115 -8.58 14.86 3.68
CA VAL A 115 -9.72 14.45 2.84
C VAL A 115 -10.31 13.16 3.37
N VAL A 116 -11.63 13.11 3.49
CA VAL A 116 -12.37 11.92 3.89
C VAL A 116 -13.30 11.49 2.76
N ALA A 117 -13.26 10.21 2.43
CA ALA A 117 -14.23 9.60 1.53
C ALA A 117 -15.21 8.74 2.33
N ASN A 118 -16.47 9.13 2.39
CA ASN A 118 -17.54 8.30 2.92
C ASN A 118 -18.06 7.42 1.79
N LEU A 119 -17.96 6.11 1.99
CA LEU A 119 -18.38 5.10 1.02
C LEU A 119 -19.60 4.36 1.59
N THR A 120 -20.72 4.40 0.89
CA THR A 120 -21.92 3.67 1.26
C THR A 120 -22.24 2.65 0.19
N PHE A 121 -22.32 1.38 0.58
CA PHE A 121 -22.57 0.27 -0.31
C PHE A 121 -24.02 -0.22 -0.12
N HIS A 122 -24.84 -0.12 -1.16
CA HIS A 122 -26.19 -0.66 -1.22
C HIS A 122 -26.26 -1.70 -2.34
N ASP A 123 -26.14 -2.98 -2.02
CA ASP A 123 -26.09 -4.08 -3.00
C ASP A 123 -25.13 -3.79 -4.17
N GLN A 124 -25.69 -3.42 -5.32
CA GLN A 124 -24.94 -3.08 -6.54
C GLN A 124 -24.54 -1.59 -6.60
N LEU A 125 -25.16 -0.74 -5.78
CA LEU A 125 -24.91 0.70 -5.81
C LEU A 125 -23.78 1.08 -4.85
N LEU A 126 -23.05 2.11 -5.23
CA LEU A 126 -21.99 2.72 -4.44
C LEU A 126 -22.19 4.23 -4.44
N ASP A 127 -22.46 4.78 -3.26
CA ASP A 127 -22.48 6.22 -3.07
C ASP A 127 -21.14 6.67 -2.48
N ILE A 128 -20.57 7.71 -3.08
CA ILE A 128 -19.27 8.28 -2.68
C ILE A 128 -19.49 9.75 -2.33
N HIS A 129 -19.19 10.09 -1.10
CA HIS A 129 -19.22 11.48 -0.64
C HIS A 129 -17.83 11.90 -0.16
N ILE A 130 -17.20 12.83 -0.89
CA ILE A 130 -15.89 13.38 -0.55
C ILE A 130 -16.07 14.62 0.31
N ILE A 131 -15.38 14.63 1.45
CA ILE A 131 -15.36 15.75 2.39
C ILE A 131 -13.96 16.35 2.33
N GLU A 132 -13.85 17.59 1.86
CA GLU A 132 -12.59 18.33 1.85
C GLU A 132 -12.24 18.77 3.28
N PRO A 133 -10.95 18.78 3.64
CA PRO A 133 -10.51 19.23 4.95
C PRO A 133 -10.79 20.73 5.15
N PRO A 134 -10.90 21.20 6.40
CA PRO A 134 -10.89 22.63 6.69
C PRO A 134 -9.68 23.33 6.06
N LYS A 135 -9.83 24.62 5.72
CA LYS A 135 -8.75 25.36 5.02
C LYS A 135 -7.46 25.47 5.84
N ASP A 136 -7.55 25.38 7.14
CA ASP A 136 -6.47 25.46 8.13
C ASP A 136 -5.92 24.08 8.56
N PHE A 137 -6.38 22.99 7.94
CA PHE A 137 -6.01 21.63 8.32
C PHE A 137 -4.49 21.37 8.25
N GLY A 138 -3.75 22.06 7.40
CA GLY A 138 -2.30 21.95 7.24
C GLY A 138 -1.48 22.80 8.20
N GLU A 139 -2.12 23.72 8.98
CA GLU A 139 -1.43 24.64 9.89
C GLU A 139 -1.29 24.09 11.32
N LEU A 140 -1.91 22.94 11.61
CA LEU A 140 -1.72 22.28 12.89
C LEU A 140 -0.26 21.79 13.00
N PRO A 141 0.48 22.18 14.07
CA PRO A 141 1.84 21.71 14.24
C PRO A 141 1.83 20.19 14.33
N ILE A 142 2.47 19.54 13.37
CA ILE A 142 2.73 18.10 13.41
C ILE A 142 3.61 17.88 14.63
N ALA A 143 3.05 17.30 15.68
CA ALA A 143 3.81 16.93 16.86
C ALA A 143 5.00 16.08 16.37
N PRO A 144 6.25 16.42 16.73
CA PRO A 144 7.40 15.66 16.27
C PRO A 144 7.18 14.20 16.65
N ALA A 145 7.36 13.32 15.69
CA ALA A 145 7.23 11.89 15.89
C ALA A 145 8.08 11.52 17.11
N ARG A 146 7.44 11.01 18.15
CA ARG A 146 8.13 10.55 19.36
C ARG A 146 9.04 9.41 18.89
N ARG A 147 10.35 9.68 18.81
CA ARG A 147 11.32 8.61 18.60
C ARG A 147 11.20 7.68 19.80
N VAL A 148 10.53 6.56 19.60
CA VAL A 148 10.61 5.44 20.53
C VAL A 148 11.98 4.84 20.24
N GLU A 149 12.95 5.13 21.08
CA GLU A 149 14.21 4.39 21.04
C GLU A 149 13.86 2.92 21.29
N PRO A 150 14.32 2.00 20.41
CA PRO A 150 14.14 0.59 20.67
C PRO A 150 14.81 0.27 22.00
N GLN A 151 14.01 -0.10 23.00
CA GLN A 151 14.56 -0.71 24.21
C GLN A 151 15.19 -2.02 23.73
N MET A 152 16.52 -2.05 23.72
CA MET A 152 17.27 -3.27 23.57
C MET A 152 16.85 -4.18 24.72
N PRO A 153 16.44 -5.43 24.47
CA PRO A 153 16.22 -6.36 25.56
C PRO A 153 17.51 -6.46 26.35
N GLU A 154 17.44 -6.32 27.68
CA GLU A 154 18.56 -6.66 28.56
C GLU A 154 19.01 -8.06 28.16
N SER A 155 20.29 -8.20 27.76
CA SER A 155 20.82 -9.50 27.40
C SER A 155 20.87 -10.33 28.68
N ASP A 156 19.99 -11.31 28.82
CA ASP A 156 20.15 -12.43 29.73
C ASP A 156 21.28 -13.32 29.20
N ASP A 157 22.51 -12.78 29.20
CA ASP A 157 23.69 -13.59 28.99
C ASP A 157 24.12 -14.19 30.33
N PRO A 158 23.87 -15.50 30.58
CA PRO A 158 24.24 -16.13 31.86
C PRO A 158 25.75 -16.29 32.02
N PHE A 159 26.59 -15.79 31.11
CA PHE A 159 28.03 -15.90 31.13
C PHE A 159 28.78 -14.57 31.24
N ALA A 160 28.06 -13.44 31.47
CA ALA A 160 28.70 -12.12 31.55
C ALA A 160 29.55 -11.88 32.84
N ASP A 161 29.57 -12.83 33.79
CA ASP A 161 30.28 -12.70 35.09
C ASP A 161 31.20 -13.90 35.35
N THR A 162 32.02 -14.30 34.39
CA THR A 162 33.13 -15.22 34.67
C THR A 162 34.47 -14.51 34.42
N ASP A 163 34.91 -13.71 35.41
CA ASP A 163 36.31 -13.40 35.61
C ASP A 163 37.08 -14.69 35.94
N LEU A 164 37.63 -15.32 34.90
CA LEU A 164 38.62 -16.39 35.11
C LEU A 164 39.97 -15.73 35.39
N PRO A 165 40.61 -16.07 36.51
CA PRO A 165 42.00 -15.61 36.77
C PRO A 165 42.94 -16.25 35.76
N VAL A 166 43.73 -15.41 35.09
CA VAL A 166 44.82 -15.84 34.22
C VAL A 166 46.02 -16.05 35.12
N ASP A 167 46.28 -17.30 35.50
CA ASP A 167 47.58 -17.69 36.07
C ASP A 167 48.59 -17.79 34.92
N ILE A 168 49.60 -16.90 34.96
CA ILE A 168 50.75 -16.95 34.09
C ILE A 168 51.88 -17.56 34.91
N GLU A 169 52.34 -18.75 34.57
CA GLU A 169 53.67 -19.29 34.81
C GLU A 169 54.44 -19.43 33.49
#